data_08cc2834240061c59725d64265e7f8ad
#
_entry.id   08cc2834240061c59725d64265e7f8ad
#
_cell.length_a   1.000
_cell.length_b   1.000
_cell.length_c   1.000
_cell.angle_alpha   90.00
_cell.angle_beta   90.00
_cell.angle_gamma   90.00
#
_symmetry.space_group_name_H-M   'P 1'
#
loop_
_entity.id
_entity.type
_entity.pdbx_description
1 polymer ?
#
loop_
_entity_poly.entity_id
_entity_poly.type
_entity_poly.pdbx_seq_one_letter_code
_entity_poly.pdbx_strand_id
1 'polypeptide(L)'
;MPRKSSTLDEAVMLIQILTRIPKGRLITAQQLKQELDAAGIPIRIRTLQRYLKTMASTDVFGIDCDMRSRPYGYKQSTAGGTLLSQQMSVHECLLLRLAQEHM
;
A
#
# COMPACT_ATOMS: atom_id res chain seq x y z
N MET A 1 -16.64 -0.65 20.05
CA MET A 1 -16.43 -0.34 19.51
C MET A 1 -16.12 -0.33 18.70
N PRO A 2 -16.11 -0.51 18.32
CA PRO A 2 -15.48 -0.51 17.39
C PRO A 2 -14.95 0.23 16.87
N ARG A 3 -14.72 0.18 16.78
CA ARG A 3 -14.32 1.00 16.30
C ARG A 3 -13.91 1.02 15.23
N LYS A 4 -14.04 1.46 14.71
CA LYS A 4 -13.44 1.60 13.49
C LYS A 4 -11.98 1.79 13.64
N SER A 5 -11.20 1.39 12.62
CA SER A 5 -9.79 1.67 12.58
C SER A 5 -9.54 3.16 12.68
N SER A 6 -8.54 3.56 13.41
CA SER A 6 -8.12 4.93 13.40
C SER A 6 -7.38 5.27 12.12
N THR A 7 -7.26 6.55 11.80
CA THR A 7 -6.47 6.99 10.66
C THR A 7 -5.03 6.50 10.77
N LEU A 8 -4.50 6.49 11.99
CA LEU A 8 -3.14 6.02 12.22
C LEU A 8 -3.00 4.54 11.87
N ASP A 9 -3.97 3.72 12.28
CA ASP A 9 -3.93 2.30 11.97
C ASP A 9 -3.97 2.05 10.48
N GLU A 10 -4.80 2.80 9.77
CA GLU A 10 -4.89 2.69 8.33
C GLU A 10 -3.59 3.09 7.65
N ALA A 11 -2.96 4.16 8.13
CA ALA A 11 -1.70 4.62 7.56
C ALA A 11 -0.60 3.60 7.79
N VAL A 12 -0.54 3.00 8.97
CA VAL A 12 0.45 1.96 9.26
C VAL A 12 0.25 0.77 8.33
N MET A 13 -1.00 0.38 8.10
CA MET A 13 -1.29 -0.73 7.20
C MET A 13 -0.87 -0.40 5.77
N LEU A 14 -1.14 0.81 5.30
CA LEU A 14 -0.73 1.23 3.96
C LEU A 14 0.79 1.19 3.81
N ILE A 15 1.52 1.63 4.84
CA ILE A 15 2.98 1.58 4.82
C ILE A 15 3.45 0.13 4.73
N GLN A 16 2.87 -0.77 5.52
CA GLN A 16 3.26 -2.17 5.49
C GLN A 16 3.03 -2.80 4.12
N ILE A 17 1.91 -2.47 3.51
CA ILE A 17 1.59 -2.98 2.18
C ILE A 17 2.56 -2.42 1.15
N LEU A 18 2.75 -1.11 1.16
CA LEU A 18 3.54 -0.42 0.15
C LEU A 18 5.00 -0.87 0.18
N THR A 19 5.56 -1.06 1.36
CA THR A 19 6.97 -1.47 1.47
C THR A 19 7.23 -2.87 0.95
N ARG A 20 6.18 -3.67 0.77
CA ARG A 20 6.32 -5.03 0.27
C ARG A 20 6.02 -5.17 -1.21
N ILE A 21 5.59 -4.10 -1.86
CA ILE A 21 5.33 -4.15 -3.31
C ILE A 21 6.65 -3.93 -4.04
N PRO A 22 7.08 -4.91 -4.86
CA PRO A 22 8.38 -4.82 -5.51
C PRO A 22 8.40 -3.85 -6.68
N LYS A 23 9.59 -3.45 -7.08
CA LYS A 23 9.77 -2.53 -8.20
C LYS A 23 9.93 -3.25 -9.53
N GLY A 24 10.62 -4.35 -9.53
CA GLY A 24 11.01 -5.01 -10.77
C GLY A 24 10.15 -6.18 -11.19
N ARG A 25 9.13 -6.50 -10.43
CA ARG A 25 8.28 -7.65 -10.73
C ARG A 25 6.89 -7.43 -10.16
N LEU A 26 5.94 -8.20 -10.68
CA LEU A 26 4.57 -8.14 -10.22
C LEU A 26 4.38 -9.04 -8.99
N ILE A 27 3.54 -8.60 -8.09
CA ILE A 27 3.13 -9.42 -6.95
C ILE A 27 1.62 -9.42 -6.87
N THR A 28 1.04 -10.56 -6.54
CA THR A 28 -0.41 -10.66 -6.42
C THR A 28 -0.85 -10.35 -4.99
N ALA A 29 -2.15 -10.09 -4.83
CA ALA A 29 -2.71 -9.86 -3.50
C ALA A 29 -2.49 -11.07 -2.59
N GLN A 30 -2.61 -12.28 -3.14
CA GLN A 30 -2.38 -13.51 -2.39
C GLN A 30 -0.95 -13.57 -1.86
N GLN A 31 0.01 -13.26 -2.72
CA GLN A 31 1.41 -13.28 -2.32
C GLN A 31 1.69 -12.24 -1.25
N LEU A 32 1.11 -11.04 -1.41
CA LEU A 32 1.25 -9.99 -0.39
C LEU A 32 0.66 -10.43 0.93
N LYS A 33 -0.52 -11.07 0.87
CA LYS A 33 -1.17 -11.55 2.08
C LYS A 33 -0.27 -12.55 2.81
N GLN A 34 0.37 -13.45 2.07
CA GLN A 34 1.27 -14.42 2.67
C GLN A 34 2.45 -13.73 3.36
N GLU A 35 3.00 -12.70 2.74
CA GLU A 35 4.10 -11.97 3.35
C GLU A 35 3.66 -11.23 4.60
N LEU A 36 2.48 -10.62 4.56
CA LEU A 36 1.95 -9.91 5.72
C LEU A 36 1.65 -10.88 6.87
N ASP A 37 1.05 -12.02 6.55
CA ASP A 37 0.77 -13.03 7.56
C ASP A 37 2.06 -13.52 8.21
N ALA A 38 3.09 -13.73 7.40
CA ALA A 38 4.38 -14.18 7.92
C ALA A 38 5.04 -13.13 8.80
N ALA A 39 4.72 -11.87 8.57
CA ALA A 39 5.26 -10.77 9.38
C ALA A 39 4.42 -10.49 10.62
N GLY A 40 3.37 -11.27 10.85
CA GLY A 40 2.50 -11.07 11.99
C GLY A 40 1.48 -9.96 11.80
N ILE A 41 1.16 -9.64 10.55
CA ILE A 41 0.22 -8.58 10.24
C ILE A 41 -0.98 -9.19 9.52
N PRO A 42 -1.98 -9.69 10.26
CA PRO A 42 -3.12 -10.35 9.64
C PRO A 42 -4.00 -9.34 8.90
N ILE A 43 -4.44 -9.72 7.72
CA ILE A 43 -5.34 -8.88 6.94
C ILE A 43 -6.17 -9.81 6.05
N ARG A 44 -7.44 -9.47 5.88
CA ARG A 44 -8.31 -10.24 5.01
C ARG A 44 -7.99 -9.94 3.57
N ILE A 45 -8.09 -10.96 2.71
CA ILE A 45 -7.77 -10.78 1.30
C ILE A 45 -8.63 -9.69 0.65
N ARG A 46 -9.89 -9.60 1.02
CA ARG A 46 -10.77 -8.57 0.47
C ARG A 46 -10.32 -7.17 0.85
N THR A 47 -9.92 -7.01 2.10
CA THR A 47 -9.44 -5.72 2.59
C THR A 47 -8.16 -5.35 1.87
N LEU A 48 -7.25 -6.31 1.70
CA LEU A 48 -6.00 -6.07 1.00
C LEU A 48 -6.26 -5.69 -0.45
N GLN A 49 -7.16 -6.39 -1.12
CA GLN A 49 -7.51 -6.06 -2.50
C GLN A 49 -8.07 -4.65 -2.63
N ARG A 50 -8.88 -4.23 -1.65
CA ARG A 50 -9.44 -2.90 -1.65
C ARG A 50 -8.34 -1.84 -1.50
N TYR A 51 -7.40 -2.07 -0.58
CA TYR A 51 -6.27 -1.17 -0.42
C TYR A 51 -5.45 -1.08 -1.70
N LEU A 52 -5.15 -2.23 -2.31
CA LEU A 52 -4.36 -2.25 -3.54
C LEU A 52 -5.05 -1.50 -4.67
N LYS A 53 -6.35 -1.69 -4.81
CA LYS A 53 -7.12 -1.00 -5.82
C LYS A 53 -7.06 0.51 -5.62
N THR A 54 -7.25 0.95 -4.38
CA THR A 54 -7.20 2.37 -4.05
C THR A 54 -5.82 2.94 -4.34
N MET A 55 -4.77 2.22 -3.92
CA MET A 55 -3.39 2.68 -4.13
C MET A 55 -3.04 2.76 -5.61
N ALA A 56 -3.52 1.81 -6.41
CA ALA A 56 -3.24 1.80 -7.83
C ALA A 56 -4.02 2.86 -8.60
N SER A 57 -5.12 3.34 -8.04
CA SER A 57 -5.96 4.32 -8.71
C SER A 57 -5.52 5.76 -8.46
N THR A 58 -4.48 5.96 -7.69
CA THR A 58 -3.96 7.30 -7.39
C THR A 58 -2.47 7.36 -7.67
N ASP A 59 -2.01 8.48 -8.18
CA ASP A 59 -0.59 8.69 -8.52
C ASP A 59 0.31 8.85 -7.31
N VAL A 60 -0.29 9.07 -6.15
CA VAL A 60 0.49 9.37 -4.94
C VAL A 60 1.45 8.26 -4.60
N PHE A 61 1.01 7.02 -4.73
CA PHE A 61 1.79 5.86 -4.29
C PHE A 61 2.69 5.29 -5.39
N GLY A 62 2.41 5.59 -6.64
CA GLY A 62 3.21 5.08 -7.74
C GLY A 62 3.12 3.58 -7.90
N ILE A 63 1.91 3.03 -7.82
CA ILE A 63 1.66 1.61 -7.94
C ILE A 63 0.98 1.32 -9.27
N ASP A 64 1.55 0.41 -10.05
CA ASP A 64 0.95 -0.08 -11.29
C ASP A 64 0.22 -1.38 -11.03
N CYS A 65 -0.95 -1.52 -11.64
CA CYS A 65 -1.73 -2.74 -11.57
C CYS A 65 -1.82 -3.35 -12.97
N ASP A 66 -1.40 -4.60 -13.10
CA ASP A 66 -1.51 -5.32 -14.36
C ASP A 66 -2.77 -6.16 -14.32
N MET A 67 -3.77 -5.75 -15.09
CA MET A 67 -5.07 -6.42 -15.13
C MET A 67 -5.20 -7.39 -16.30
N ARG A 68 -4.13 -7.62 -17.06
CA ARG A 68 -4.19 -8.49 -18.24
C ARG A 68 -4.30 -9.96 -17.89
N SER A 69 -3.92 -10.33 -16.69
CA SER A 69 -4.04 -11.72 -16.24
C SER A 69 -4.71 -11.74 -14.88
N ARG A 70 -5.18 -12.90 -14.51
CA ARG A 70 -5.79 -13.08 -13.19
C ARG A 70 -5.02 -14.14 -12.42
N PRO A 71 -4.73 -13.88 -11.15
CA PRO A 71 -5.04 -12.65 -10.39
C PRO A 71 -4.22 -11.46 -10.87
N TYR A 72 -4.71 -10.26 -10.57
CA TYR A 72 -3.99 -9.03 -10.94
C TYR A 72 -2.64 -8.96 -10.24
N GLY A 73 -1.67 -8.40 -10.94
CA GLY A 73 -0.35 -8.18 -10.37
C GLY A 73 -0.12 -6.71 -10.09
N TYR A 74 0.68 -6.43 -9.09
CA TYR A 74 0.99 -5.07 -8.67
C TYR A 74 2.50 -4.90 -8.56
N LYS A 75 2.98 -3.72 -8.91
CA LYS A 75 4.38 -3.39 -8.76
C LYS A 75 4.53 -1.88 -8.61
N GLN A 76 5.68 -1.44 -8.11
CA GLN A 76 5.95 -0.01 -8.07
C GLN A 76 6.27 0.47 -9.47
N SER A 77 5.69 1.61 -9.83
CA SER A 77 5.91 2.20 -11.14
C SER A 77 7.36 2.66 -11.27
N THR A 78 7.91 2.49 -12.48
CA THR A 78 9.28 2.95 -12.73
C THR A 78 9.36 4.47 -12.69
N ALA A 79 8.25 5.14 -12.99
CA ALA A 79 8.19 6.60 -12.91
C ALA A 79 8.05 7.08 -11.47
N GLY A 80 7.66 6.18 -10.57
CA GLY A 80 7.37 6.55 -9.19
C GLY A 80 6.08 7.30 -9.06
N GLY A 81 5.64 7.47 -7.84
CA GLY A 81 4.49 8.32 -7.56
C GLY A 81 4.97 9.66 -7.04
N THR A 82 4.03 10.50 -6.68
CA THR A 82 4.35 11.82 -6.16
C THR A 82 5.28 11.75 -4.96
N LEU A 83 5.03 10.78 -4.06
CA LEU A 83 5.87 10.63 -2.88
C LEU A 83 7.28 10.21 -3.25
N LEU A 84 7.41 9.24 -4.17
CA LEU A 84 8.71 8.70 -4.53
C LEU A 84 9.49 9.69 -5.39
N SER A 85 8.82 10.41 -6.28
CA SER A 85 9.49 11.35 -7.15
C SER A 85 10.06 12.54 -6.40
N GLN A 86 9.57 12.80 -5.21
CA GLN A 86 10.11 13.85 -4.35
C GLN A 86 11.20 13.34 -3.42
N GLN A 87 11.57 12.09 -3.58
CA GLN A 87 12.65 11.48 -2.81
C GLN A 87 12.40 11.48 -1.31
N MET A 88 11.15 11.51 -0.92
CA MET A 88 10.78 11.35 0.48
C MET A 88 10.44 9.90 0.74
N SER A 89 10.76 9.42 1.92
CA SER A 89 10.32 8.08 2.28
C SER A 89 8.81 8.09 2.46
N VAL A 90 8.19 6.96 2.17
CA VAL A 90 6.75 6.81 2.35
C VAL A 90 6.38 7.01 3.81
N HIS A 91 7.21 6.48 4.70
CA HIS A 91 6.97 6.63 6.14
C HIS A 91 6.92 8.10 6.54
N GLU A 92 7.91 8.87 6.10
CA GLU A 92 7.98 10.28 6.46
C GLU A 92 6.77 11.05 5.93
N CYS A 93 6.42 10.79 4.69
CA CYS A 93 5.32 11.50 4.05
C CYS A 93 3.99 11.23 4.73
N LEU A 94 3.72 9.97 5.02
CA LEU A 94 2.45 9.59 5.64
C LEU A 94 2.39 10.06 7.08
N LEU A 95 3.49 10.01 7.80
CA LEU A 95 3.52 10.48 9.17
C LEU A 95 3.31 11.99 9.25
N LEU A 96 3.90 12.74 8.32
CA LEU A 96 3.69 14.19 8.28
C LEU A 96 2.23 14.52 8.02
N ARG A 97 1.62 13.79 7.09
CA ARG A 97 0.21 14.00 6.76
C ARG A 97 -0.67 13.71 7.97
N LEU A 98 -0.38 12.63 8.67
CA LEU A 98 -1.14 12.27 9.88
C LEU A 98 -1.00 13.35 10.95
N ALA A 99 0.22 13.85 11.13
CA ALA A 99 0.44 14.91 12.10
C ALA A 99 -0.40 16.14 11.78
N GLN A 100 -0.49 16.48 10.51
CA GLN A 100 -1.30 17.63 10.10
C GLN A 100 -2.78 17.39 10.35
N GLU A 101 -3.25 16.17 10.12
CA GLU A 101 -4.66 15.86 10.31
C GLU A 101 -5.06 15.83 11.77
N HIS A 102 -4.11 15.56 12.66
CA HIS A 102 -4.39 15.48 14.09
C HIS A 102 -4.17 16.78 14.82
N MET A 103 -3.77 17.80 14.13
CA MET A 103 -3.63 19.12 14.70
C MET A 103 -4.81 20.01 14.30
#